data_c93f8aa876d6d719cbe3533a137c0a6f
#
_entry.id   c93f8aa876d6d719cbe3533a137c0a6f
#
_cell.length_a   1.000
_cell.length_b   1.000
_cell.length_c   1.000
_cell.angle_alpha   90.00
_cell.angle_beta   90.00
_cell.angle_gamma   90.00
#
_symmetry.space_group_name_H-M   'P 1'
#
loop_
_entity.id
_entity.type
_entity.pdbx_description
1 polymer ?
#
loop_
_entity_poly.entity_id
_entity_poly.type
_entity_poly.pdbx_seq_one_letter_code
_entity_poly.pdbx_strand_id
1 'polypeptide(L)' 'MIALAEPIDLDTLRIRHDFISSPALTASIEGVAARFHIGSRHARVALESLVVEGFLERTIEGQYVRALPRTSN' A
#
# COMPACT_ATOMS: atom_id res chain seq x y z
N MET A 1 -30.48 4.74 9.61
CA MET A 1 -29.81 4.37 8.67
C MET A 1 -28.40 4.18 8.90
N ILE A 2 -27.86 3.38 8.30
CA ILE A 2 -26.66 3.04 8.53
C ILE A 2 -25.74 3.61 7.67
N ALA A 3 -24.83 4.20 8.17
CA ALA A 3 -23.83 4.62 7.37
C ALA A 3 -23.19 3.49 6.82
N LEU A 4 -23.13 3.41 5.62
CA LEU A 4 -22.49 2.40 5.07
C LEU A 4 -21.12 2.72 4.95
N ALA A 5 -20.39 2.57 5.94
CA ALA A 5 -19.01 2.66 5.82
C ALA A 5 -18.58 1.59 4.90
N GLU A 6 -17.71 1.89 4.02
CA GLU A 6 -17.15 0.86 3.20
C GLU A 6 -16.41 -0.10 4.04
N PRO A 7 -16.43 -1.37 3.71
CA PRO A 7 -15.67 -2.35 4.48
C PRO A 7 -14.22 -1.99 4.48
N ILE A 8 -13.59 -2.09 5.62
CA ILE A 8 -12.19 -1.86 5.72
C ILE A 8 -11.48 -3.05 5.15
N ASP A 9 -10.56 -2.79 4.23
CA ASP A 9 -9.77 -3.86 3.67
C ASP A 9 -8.61 -4.13 4.62
N LEU A 10 -8.71 -5.18 5.37
CA LEU A 10 -7.69 -5.51 6.35
C LEU A 10 -6.35 -5.77 5.70
N ASP A 11 -6.34 -6.30 4.49
CA ASP A 11 -5.07 -6.53 3.81
C ASP A 11 -4.39 -5.21 3.50
N THR A 12 -5.15 -4.21 3.11
CA THR A 12 -4.56 -2.90 2.87
C THR A 12 -3.98 -2.33 4.15
N LEU A 13 -4.66 -2.51 5.27
CA LEU A 13 -4.14 -2.03 6.54
C LEU A 13 -2.87 -2.74 6.95
N ARG A 14 -2.78 -4.04 6.70
CA ARG A 14 -1.59 -4.80 7.02
C ARG A 14 -0.42 -4.38 6.16
N ILE A 15 -0.66 -4.15 4.89
CA ILE A 15 0.37 -3.68 3.99
C ILE A 15 0.86 -2.31 4.44
N ARG A 16 -0.07 -1.44 4.78
CA ARG A 16 0.28 -0.11 5.26
C ARG A 16 1.14 -0.21 6.52
N HIS A 17 0.79 -1.11 7.42
CA HIS A 17 1.52 -1.29 8.65
C HIS A 17 2.97 -1.75 8.38
N ASP A 18 3.16 -2.60 7.39
CA ASP A 18 4.50 -3.03 7.03
C ASP A 18 5.37 -1.86 6.64
N PHE A 19 4.82 -0.94 5.86
CA PHE A 19 5.58 0.22 5.44
C PHE A 19 5.81 1.20 6.59
N ILE A 20 4.90 1.24 7.54
CA ILE A 20 5.10 2.09 8.72
C ILE A 20 6.22 1.53 9.56
N SER A 21 6.24 0.20 9.73
CA SER A 21 7.26 -0.45 10.55
C SER A 21 8.62 -0.44 9.89
N SER A 22 8.64 -0.42 8.56
CA SER A 22 9.89 -0.44 7.82
C SER A 22 9.85 0.64 6.76
N PRO A 23 10.15 1.88 7.11
CA PRO A 23 9.99 2.97 6.15
C PRO A 23 10.87 2.85 4.91
N ALA A 24 11.93 2.07 4.97
CA ALA A 24 12.79 1.88 3.81
C ALA A 24 12.36 0.71 2.94
N LEU A 25 11.24 0.10 3.26
CA LEU A 25 10.77 -1.07 2.53
C LEU A 25 10.45 -0.70 1.08
N THR A 26 10.86 -1.58 0.17
CA THR A 26 10.48 -1.49 -1.23
C THR A 26 9.75 -2.79 -1.55
N ALA A 27 8.60 -2.70 -2.13
CA ALA A 27 7.78 -3.88 -2.36
C ALA A 27 7.29 -3.96 -3.79
N SER A 28 7.19 -5.19 -4.30
CA SER A 28 6.58 -5.44 -5.60
C SER A 28 5.20 -6.03 -5.37
N ILE A 29 4.38 -6.01 -6.41
CA ILE A 29 3.05 -6.61 -6.31
C ILE A 29 3.17 -8.09 -5.97
N GLU A 30 4.07 -8.80 -6.63
CA GLU A 30 4.21 -10.23 -6.37
C GLU A 30 4.73 -10.49 -4.97
N GLY A 31 5.64 -9.64 -4.49
CA GLY A 31 6.15 -9.81 -3.15
C GLY A 31 5.08 -9.61 -2.09
N VAL A 32 4.23 -8.62 -2.28
CA VAL A 32 3.13 -8.38 -1.36
C VAL A 32 2.13 -9.52 -1.43
N ALA A 33 1.81 -9.97 -2.63
CA ALA A 33 0.86 -11.06 -2.79
C ALA A 33 1.35 -12.31 -2.06
N ALA A 34 2.63 -12.62 -2.19
CA ALA A 34 3.19 -13.79 -1.53
C ALA A 34 3.23 -13.62 -0.02
N ARG A 35 3.63 -12.45 0.44
CA ARG A 35 3.77 -12.22 1.86
C ARG A 35 2.44 -12.31 2.59
N PHE A 36 1.39 -11.80 1.99
CA PHE A 36 0.09 -11.76 2.64
C PHE A 36 -0.86 -12.85 2.17
N HIS A 37 -0.38 -13.74 1.29
CA HIS A 37 -1.18 -14.86 0.77
C HIS A 37 -2.47 -14.36 0.11
N ILE A 38 -2.32 -13.35 -0.73
CA ILE A 38 -3.46 -12.80 -1.46
C ILE A 38 -3.13 -12.83 -2.95
N GLY A 39 -4.14 -12.67 -3.77
CA GLY A 39 -3.91 -12.68 -5.20
C GLY A 39 -3.18 -11.43 -5.66
N SER A 40 -2.50 -11.52 -6.80
CA SER A 40 -1.76 -10.39 -7.33
C SER A 40 -2.66 -9.22 -7.63
N ARG A 41 -3.86 -9.47 -8.14
CA ARG A 41 -4.77 -8.39 -8.43
C ARG A 41 -5.18 -7.65 -7.16
N HIS A 42 -5.45 -8.40 -6.11
CA HIS A 42 -5.83 -7.80 -4.84
C HIS A 42 -4.66 -7.00 -4.25
N ALA A 43 -3.46 -7.55 -4.36
CA ALA A 43 -2.27 -6.84 -3.88
C ALA A 43 -2.09 -5.54 -4.64
N ARG A 44 -2.30 -5.57 -5.95
CA ARG A 44 -2.15 -4.39 -6.76
C ARG A 44 -3.18 -3.33 -6.38
N VAL A 45 -4.43 -3.73 -6.20
CA VAL A 45 -5.47 -2.79 -5.83
C VAL A 45 -5.15 -2.14 -4.49
N ALA A 46 -4.69 -2.94 -3.53
CA ALA A 46 -4.35 -2.41 -2.22
C ALA A 46 -3.20 -1.42 -2.30
N LEU A 47 -2.15 -1.77 -3.04
CA LEU A 47 -1.00 -0.88 -3.16
C LEU A 47 -1.38 0.40 -3.89
N GLU A 48 -2.18 0.28 -4.96
CA GLU A 48 -2.58 1.47 -5.71
C GLU A 48 -3.47 2.38 -4.87
N SER A 49 -4.31 1.83 -4.02
CA SER A 49 -5.12 2.67 -3.18
C SER A 49 -4.26 3.44 -2.18
N LEU A 50 -3.17 2.86 -1.72
CA LEU A 50 -2.25 3.58 -0.85
C LEU A 50 -1.48 4.66 -1.60
N VAL A 51 -1.26 4.46 -2.89
CA VAL A 51 -0.65 5.50 -3.72
C VAL A 51 -1.62 6.66 -3.86
N VAL A 52 -2.89 6.36 -4.10
CA VAL A 52 -3.90 7.40 -4.24
C VAL A 52 -4.04 8.22 -2.97
N GLU A 53 -3.90 7.56 -1.82
CA GLU A 53 -3.94 8.27 -0.54
C GLU A 53 -2.72 9.14 -0.31
N GLY A 54 -1.68 8.98 -1.10
CA GLY A 54 -0.44 9.70 -0.88
C GLY A 54 0.49 9.04 0.11
N PHE A 55 0.16 7.83 0.54
CA PHE A 55 0.98 7.11 1.50
C PHE A 55 2.16 6.40 0.84
N LEU A 56 1.98 5.94 -0.39
CA LEU A 56 3.02 5.26 -1.15
C LEU A 56 3.27 5.96 -2.48
N GLU A 57 4.43 5.69 -3.06
CA GLU A 57 4.75 6.13 -4.40
C GLU A 57 5.17 4.92 -5.20
N ARG A 58 4.95 4.96 -6.50
CA ARG A 58 5.40 3.91 -7.36
C ARG A 58 6.70 4.35 -8.00
N THR A 59 7.70 3.49 -7.96
CA THR A 59 9.00 3.82 -8.55
C THR A 59 8.98 3.58 -10.05
N ILE A 60 10.04 4.03 -10.70
CA ILE A 60 10.17 3.81 -12.13
C ILE A 60 10.19 2.34 -12.46
N GLU A 61 10.74 1.52 -11.58
CA GLU A 61 10.77 0.08 -11.79
C GLU A 61 9.45 -0.60 -11.50
N GLY A 62 8.44 0.16 -11.08
CA GLY A 62 7.15 -0.43 -10.79
C GLY A 62 7.02 -1.00 -9.40
N GLN A 63 7.90 -0.60 -8.51
CA GLN A 63 7.80 -1.02 -7.12
C GLN A 63 7.17 0.08 -6.29
N TYR A 64 6.88 -0.22 -5.04
CA TYR A 64 6.17 0.70 -4.17
C TYR A 64 7.02 1.01 -2.95
N VAL A 65 7.11 2.30 -2.62
CA VAL A 65 7.87 2.77 -1.47
C VAL A 65 7.06 3.83 -0.75
N ARG A 66 7.47 4.14 0.48
CA ARG A 66 6.81 5.21 1.21
C ARG A 66 6.98 6.53 0.47
N ALA A 67 5.89 7.24 0.36
CA ALA A 67 5.95 8.58 -0.19
C ALA A 67 6.37 9.51 0.93
N LEU A 68 7.55 10.04 0.85
CA LEU A 68 8.02 10.92 1.89
C LEU A 68 7.43 12.30 1.69
N PRO A 69 7.04 12.95 2.75
CA PRO A 69 6.51 14.29 2.59
C PRO A 69 7.58 15.18 2.01
N ARG A 70 7.22 15.93 1.01
CA ARG A 70 8.13 16.84 0.47
C ARG A 70 8.09 18.05 1.31
N THR A 71 9.16 18.37 1.91
CA THR A 71 9.19 19.53 2.68
C THR A 71 9.41 20.62 1.77
N SER A 72 8.55 21.49 1.73
CA SER A 72 8.83 22.59 0.92
C SER A 72 9.43 23.56 1.80
N ASN A 73 10.34 24.01 1.63
CA ASN A 73 10.83 25.00 2.45
C ASN A 73 11.41 26.01 1.82
#